data_32fbef9c8544706f6648db315e37d923
#
_entry.id   32fbef9c8544706f6648db315e37d923
#
_cell.length_a   1.000
_cell.length_b   1.000
_cell.length_c   1.000
_cell.angle_alpha   90.00
_cell.angle_beta   90.00
_cell.angle_gamma   90.00
#
_symmetry.space_group_name_H-M   'P 1'
#
loop_
_entity.id
_entity.type
_entity.pdbx_description
1 polymer ?
#
loop_
_entity_poly.entity_id
_entity_poly.type
_entity_poly.pdbx_seq_one_letter_code
_entity_poly.pdbx_strand_id
1 'polypeptide(L)'
;VGITYQMHGLVALAENGVPVRKSIIWCDSRAVGIGAAAMEAVGRGKCLEHVLNSPGNFTASKLKWVKVNEPETFAKVYKFMLPGDYIAYRLSGVMNTTVSGLSEQILWDFKENRRADFIADYYGIPHDMIPEAVDSIGTGAVTDKMTESLLGIPEGTPISYRAGDQPNNAFSLNVLD
;
A
#
# COMPACT_ATOMS: atom_id res chain seq x y z
N VAL A 1 7.54 16.97 5.01
CA VAL A 1 6.27 16.72 4.31
C VAL A 1 5.53 15.59 4.99
N GLY A 2 4.23 15.77 5.29
CA GLY A 2 3.31 14.73 5.70
C GLY A 2 2.31 14.45 4.59
N ILE A 3 1.92 13.18 4.40
CA ILE A 3 0.99 12.75 3.37
C ILE A 3 -0.16 11.98 4.00
N THR A 4 -1.39 12.46 3.79
CA THR A 4 -2.62 11.73 4.08
C THR A 4 -3.30 11.35 2.77
N TYR A 5 -3.94 10.19 2.74
CA TYR A 5 -4.49 9.65 1.49
C TYR A 5 -5.66 8.70 1.76
N GLN A 6 -6.44 8.39 0.72
CA GLN A 6 -7.48 7.37 0.77
C GLN A 6 -6.89 5.98 1.04
N MET A 7 -7.47 5.22 1.95
CA MET A 7 -7.02 3.86 2.27
C MET A 7 -7.31 2.85 1.14
N HIS A 8 -6.58 1.74 1.12
CA HIS A 8 -6.82 0.56 0.28
C HIS A 8 -6.80 0.79 -1.24
N GLY A 9 -6.35 1.96 -1.71
CA GLY A 9 -6.16 2.21 -3.13
C GLY A 9 -5.01 1.39 -3.72
N LEU A 10 -5.08 1.05 -5.00
CA LEU A 10 -4.02 0.35 -5.73
C LEU A 10 -3.46 1.24 -6.83
N VAL A 11 -2.18 1.52 -6.78
CA VAL A 11 -1.36 2.07 -7.86
C VAL A 11 -0.35 1.00 -8.28
N ALA A 12 -0.45 0.50 -9.50
CA ALA A 12 0.45 -0.52 -10.04
C ALA A 12 1.43 0.13 -11.02
N LEU A 13 2.73 -0.06 -10.82
CA LEU A 13 3.81 0.63 -11.52
C LEU A 13 4.64 -0.34 -12.36
N ALA A 14 5.04 0.10 -13.54
CA ALA A 14 6.12 -0.52 -14.31
C ALA A 14 7.49 -0.18 -13.69
N GLU A 15 8.56 -0.82 -14.16
CA GLU A 15 9.94 -0.65 -13.68
C GLU A 15 10.42 0.81 -13.78
N ASN A 16 9.98 1.54 -14.80
CA ASN A 16 10.26 2.97 -14.96
C ASN A 16 9.41 3.89 -14.09
N GLY A 17 8.61 3.35 -13.16
CA GLY A 17 7.78 4.09 -12.23
C GLY A 17 6.50 4.69 -12.82
N VAL A 18 6.17 4.36 -14.07
CA VAL A 18 4.94 4.82 -14.72
C VAL A 18 3.80 3.86 -14.36
N PRO A 19 2.60 4.36 -13.99
CA PRO A 19 1.44 3.52 -13.75
C PRO A 19 1.06 2.69 -15.00
N VAL A 20 0.94 1.36 -14.84
CA VAL A 20 0.56 0.45 -15.93
C VAL A 20 -0.95 0.48 -16.24
N ARG A 21 -1.73 1.08 -15.37
CA ARG A 21 -3.17 1.25 -15.49
C ARG A 21 -3.68 2.39 -14.61
N LYS A 22 -4.93 2.80 -14.81
CA LYS A 22 -5.61 3.71 -13.86
C LYS A 22 -5.74 3.05 -12.49
N SER A 23 -5.53 3.82 -11.42
CA SER A 23 -5.64 3.34 -10.04
C SER A 23 -7.02 2.76 -9.74
N ILE A 24 -7.06 1.73 -8.89
CA ILE A 24 -8.30 1.23 -8.30
C ILE A 24 -8.45 1.92 -6.96
N ILE A 25 -9.49 2.74 -6.79
CA ILE A 25 -9.69 3.56 -5.59
C ILE A 25 -10.40 2.79 -4.47
N TRP A 26 -10.50 3.37 -3.28
CA TRP A 26 -11.05 2.75 -2.07
C TRP A 26 -12.49 2.23 -2.24
N CYS A 27 -13.36 2.99 -2.90
CA CYS A 27 -14.78 2.65 -3.07
C CYS A 27 -15.05 1.64 -4.21
N ASP A 28 -14.03 1.22 -4.95
CA ASP A 28 -14.18 0.22 -6.00
C ASP A 28 -14.25 -1.19 -5.39
N SER A 29 -15.40 -1.81 -5.51
CA SER A 29 -15.75 -3.07 -4.85
C SER A 29 -15.40 -4.34 -5.64
N ARG A 30 -14.72 -4.21 -6.79
CA ARG A 30 -14.42 -5.35 -7.69
C ARG A 30 -13.67 -6.51 -7.04
N ALA A 31 -12.90 -6.25 -5.98
CA ALA A 31 -12.09 -7.25 -5.29
C ALA A 31 -12.76 -7.88 -4.06
N VAL A 32 -13.97 -7.47 -3.69
CA VAL A 32 -14.67 -7.96 -2.49
C VAL A 32 -14.83 -9.48 -2.50
N GLY A 33 -15.25 -10.07 -3.63
CA GLY A 33 -15.38 -11.52 -3.76
C GLY A 33 -14.05 -12.27 -3.64
N ILE A 34 -12.95 -11.68 -4.14
CA ILE A 34 -11.60 -12.22 -4.01
C ILE A 34 -11.17 -12.24 -2.54
N GLY A 35 -11.42 -11.15 -1.82
CA GLY A 35 -11.11 -11.08 -0.39
C GLY A 35 -11.96 -12.02 0.46
N ALA A 36 -13.24 -12.19 0.12
CA ALA A 36 -14.10 -13.17 0.78
C ALA A 36 -13.57 -14.61 0.59
N ALA A 37 -13.19 -14.98 -0.63
CA ALA A 37 -12.59 -16.28 -0.91
C ALA A 37 -11.25 -16.47 -0.16
N ALA A 38 -10.45 -15.43 -0.01
CA ALA A 38 -9.22 -15.47 0.78
C ALA A 38 -9.51 -15.70 2.26
N MET A 39 -10.53 -15.05 2.82
CA MET A 39 -10.95 -15.24 4.22
C MET A 39 -11.30 -16.69 4.51
N GLU A 40 -12.01 -17.35 3.60
CA GLU A 40 -12.40 -18.76 3.74
C GLU A 40 -11.18 -19.70 3.58
N ALA A 41 -10.35 -19.47 2.56
CA ALA A 41 -9.24 -20.35 2.23
C ALA A 41 -8.08 -20.25 3.23
N VAL A 42 -7.71 -19.05 3.67
CA VAL A 42 -6.67 -18.81 4.67
C VAL A 42 -7.15 -19.20 6.08
N GLY A 43 -8.45 -19.08 6.31
CA GLY A 43 -9.12 -19.32 7.57
C GLY A 43 -9.44 -18.03 8.33
N ARG A 44 -10.72 -17.90 8.69
CA ARG A 44 -11.25 -16.71 9.40
C ARG A 44 -10.46 -16.38 10.66
N GLY A 45 -10.18 -17.40 11.49
CA GLY A 45 -9.42 -17.21 12.74
C GLY A 45 -8.04 -16.62 12.48
N LYS A 46 -7.30 -17.19 11.52
CA LYS A 46 -5.97 -16.72 11.15
C LYS A 46 -6.00 -15.28 10.61
N CYS A 47 -6.94 -14.95 9.74
CA CYS A 47 -7.05 -13.57 9.24
C CYS A 47 -7.31 -12.59 10.39
N LEU A 48 -8.27 -12.87 11.27
CA LEU A 48 -8.60 -11.99 12.38
C LEU A 48 -7.51 -11.87 13.43
N GLU A 49 -6.72 -12.92 13.65
CA GLU A 49 -5.62 -12.93 14.62
C GLU A 49 -4.36 -12.23 14.08
N HIS A 50 -4.04 -12.43 12.81
CA HIS A 50 -2.78 -11.96 12.22
C HIS A 50 -2.88 -10.63 11.48
N VAL A 51 -3.93 -10.43 10.68
CA VAL A 51 -4.11 -9.19 9.91
C VAL A 51 -5.27 -8.34 10.38
N LEU A 52 -5.91 -8.72 11.49
CA LEU A 52 -6.96 -8.01 12.22
C LEU A 52 -8.22 -7.70 11.39
N ASN A 53 -8.32 -8.25 10.19
CA ASN A 53 -9.44 -7.96 9.28
C ASN A 53 -9.68 -9.10 8.29
N SER A 54 -10.84 -9.02 7.61
CA SER A 54 -11.05 -9.78 6.38
C SER A 54 -10.22 -9.17 5.25
N PRO A 55 -9.57 -9.97 4.38
CA PRO A 55 -8.88 -9.43 3.20
C PRO A 55 -9.75 -8.56 2.26
N GLY A 56 -11.06 -8.72 2.30
CA GLY A 56 -12.09 -7.85 1.73
C GLY A 56 -11.67 -7.10 0.47
N ASN A 57 -11.81 -5.78 0.49
CA ASN A 57 -11.52 -4.90 -0.63
C ASN A 57 -10.16 -4.17 -0.49
N PHE A 58 -9.18 -4.80 0.14
CA PHE A 58 -7.84 -4.23 0.35
C PHE A 58 -6.98 -4.24 -0.91
N THR A 59 -5.87 -3.53 -0.87
CA THR A 59 -4.95 -3.33 -2.01
C THR A 59 -4.45 -4.66 -2.59
N ALA A 60 -4.04 -5.63 -1.75
CA ALA A 60 -3.57 -6.93 -2.23
C ALA A 60 -4.68 -7.72 -2.96
N SER A 61 -5.92 -7.63 -2.48
CA SER A 61 -7.09 -8.23 -3.15
C SER A 61 -7.38 -7.57 -4.50
N LYS A 62 -7.20 -6.25 -4.61
CA LYS A 62 -7.31 -5.51 -5.87
C LYS A 62 -6.21 -5.89 -6.86
N LEU A 63 -4.97 -6.08 -6.36
CA LEU A 63 -3.88 -6.58 -7.21
C LEU A 63 -4.15 -8.02 -7.71
N LYS A 64 -4.69 -8.89 -6.83
CA LYS A 64 -5.15 -10.23 -7.24
C LYS A 64 -6.23 -10.15 -8.31
N TRP A 65 -7.16 -9.20 -8.20
CA TRP A 65 -8.17 -8.97 -9.23
C TRP A 65 -7.51 -8.60 -10.56
N VAL A 66 -6.52 -7.71 -10.58
CA VAL A 66 -5.76 -7.35 -11.79
C VAL A 66 -5.06 -8.59 -12.35
N LYS A 67 -4.42 -9.41 -11.50
CA LYS A 67 -3.75 -10.65 -11.92
C LYS A 67 -4.68 -11.61 -12.67
N VAL A 68 -5.92 -11.73 -12.21
CA VAL A 68 -6.90 -12.67 -12.78
C VAL A 68 -7.60 -12.11 -14.02
N ASN A 69 -7.96 -10.82 -14.01
CA ASN A 69 -8.82 -10.22 -15.03
C ASN A 69 -8.05 -9.39 -16.07
N GLU A 70 -6.83 -8.95 -15.76
CA GLU A 70 -5.97 -8.16 -16.63
C GLU A 70 -4.54 -8.74 -16.66
N PRO A 71 -4.33 -10.02 -17.05
CA PRO A 71 -3.04 -10.70 -16.93
C PRO A 71 -1.91 -10.02 -17.71
N GLU A 72 -2.20 -9.43 -18.86
CA GLU A 72 -1.21 -8.67 -19.64
C GLU A 72 -0.79 -7.38 -18.94
N THR A 73 -1.69 -6.75 -18.18
CA THR A 73 -1.38 -5.60 -17.33
C THR A 73 -0.56 -6.03 -16.13
N PHE A 74 -0.98 -7.14 -15.48
CA PHE A 74 -0.24 -7.68 -14.32
C PHE A 74 1.20 -8.05 -14.67
N ALA A 75 1.45 -8.62 -15.85
CA ALA A 75 2.78 -8.98 -16.33
C ALA A 75 3.75 -7.78 -16.44
N LYS A 76 3.23 -6.56 -16.49
CA LYS A 76 4.02 -5.31 -16.55
C LYS A 76 4.25 -4.68 -15.18
N VAL A 77 3.63 -5.22 -14.12
CA VAL A 77 3.76 -4.66 -12.76
C VAL A 77 5.13 -5.01 -12.19
N TYR A 78 5.90 -3.99 -11.90
CA TYR A 78 7.15 -4.09 -11.15
C TYR A 78 6.93 -3.92 -9.65
N LYS A 79 6.20 -2.87 -9.25
CA LYS A 79 5.80 -2.60 -7.86
C LYS A 79 4.34 -2.18 -7.81
N PHE A 80 3.73 -2.37 -6.65
CA PHE A 80 2.42 -1.78 -6.38
C PHE A 80 2.46 -0.99 -5.08
N MET A 81 1.64 0.03 -4.99
CA MET A 81 1.70 1.02 -3.92
C MET A 81 0.30 1.48 -3.53
N LEU A 82 0.21 1.99 -2.30
CA LEU A 82 -0.88 2.88 -1.91
C LEU A 82 -0.75 4.25 -2.61
N PRO A 83 -1.83 5.02 -2.74
CA PRO A 83 -1.76 6.36 -3.34
C PRO A 83 -0.78 7.29 -2.64
N GLY A 84 -0.70 7.25 -1.30
CA GLY A 84 0.26 8.06 -0.55
C GLY A 84 1.71 7.65 -0.76
N ASP A 85 1.97 6.34 -0.91
CA ASP A 85 3.31 5.85 -1.24
C ASP A 85 3.72 6.30 -2.66
N TYR A 86 2.77 6.29 -3.59
CA TYR A 86 3.03 6.79 -4.95
C TYR A 86 3.34 8.29 -4.96
N ILE A 87 2.64 9.10 -4.16
CA ILE A 87 2.97 10.53 -4.03
C ILE A 87 4.36 10.70 -3.41
N ALA A 88 4.69 9.96 -2.34
CA ALA A 88 6.03 10.00 -1.76
C ALA A 88 7.13 9.60 -2.76
N TYR A 89 6.88 8.55 -3.54
CA TYR A 89 7.77 8.15 -4.65
C TYR A 89 7.95 9.28 -5.66
N ARG A 90 6.88 9.96 -6.06
CA ARG A 90 6.94 11.07 -7.03
C ARG A 90 7.69 12.29 -6.48
N LEU A 91 7.77 12.45 -5.17
CA LEU A 91 8.50 13.53 -4.51
C LEU A 91 9.98 13.19 -4.23
N SER A 92 10.34 11.91 -4.21
CA SER A 92 11.66 11.45 -3.73
C SER A 92 12.42 10.55 -4.70
N GLY A 93 11.74 9.97 -5.68
CA GLY A 93 12.30 8.89 -6.51
C GLY A 93 12.44 7.54 -5.80
N VAL A 94 12.04 7.41 -4.51
CA VAL A 94 12.24 6.20 -3.70
C VAL A 94 10.94 5.40 -3.59
N MET A 95 10.94 4.14 -4.05
CA MET A 95 9.80 3.22 -3.97
C MET A 95 9.82 2.46 -2.63
N ASN A 96 9.17 2.99 -1.63
CA ASN A 96 8.95 2.32 -0.35
C ASN A 96 7.49 2.45 0.12
N THR A 97 7.12 1.68 1.13
CA THR A 97 5.85 1.78 1.86
C THR A 97 6.13 1.99 3.34
N THR A 98 5.09 2.06 4.17
CA THR A 98 5.25 2.11 5.62
C THR A 98 4.66 0.86 6.27
N VAL A 99 4.98 0.61 7.55
CA VAL A 99 4.35 -0.48 8.32
C VAL A 99 2.84 -0.29 8.36
N SER A 100 2.34 0.93 8.59
CA SER A 100 0.90 1.23 8.49
C SER A 100 0.38 1.03 7.07
N GLY A 101 1.16 1.35 6.05
CA GLY A 101 0.83 1.11 4.65
C GLY A 101 0.69 -0.39 4.33
N LEU A 102 1.57 -1.25 4.85
CA LEU A 102 1.40 -2.70 4.72
C LEU A 102 0.10 -3.19 5.39
N SER A 103 -0.25 -2.65 6.56
CA SER A 103 -1.53 -2.93 7.21
C SER A 103 -2.72 -2.57 6.31
N GLU A 104 -2.70 -1.38 5.71
CA GLU A 104 -3.74 -0.90 4.78
C GLU A 104 -3.79 -1.69 3.46
N GLN A 105 -2.73 -2.42 3.13
CA GLN A 105 -2.67 -3.35 2.00
C GLN A 105 -3.14 -4.76 2.37
N ILE A 106 -3.42 -5.05 3.65
CA ILE A 106 -3.64 -6.38 4.28
C ILE A 106 -2.38 -7.27 4.23
N LEU A 107 -1.22 -6.67 4.28
CA LEU A 107 0.09 -7.32 4.17
C LEU A 107 0.96 -7.17 5.43
N TRP A 108 0.38 -6.79 6.57
CA TRP A 108 1.08 -6.74 7.86
C TRP A 108 0.50 -7.77 8.83
N ASP A 109 1.37 -8.60 9.41
CA ASP A 109 1.06 -9.57 10.43
C ASP A 109 1.31 -8.94 11.81
N PHE A 110 0.24 -8.57 12.49
CA PHE A 110 0.31 -7.90 13.81
C PHE A 110 0.78 -8.85 14.92
N LYS A 111 0.52 -10.15 14.77
CA LYS A 111 0.92 -11.15 15.76
C LYS A 111 2.43 -11.41 15.71
N GLU A 112 2.97 -11.55 14.50
CA GLU A 112 4.37 -11.87 14.27
C GLU A 112 5.23 -10.61 14.05
N ASN A 113 4.61 -9.43 14.01
CA ASN A 113 5.25 -8.12 13.76
C ASN A 113 6.14 -8.12 12.51
N ARG A 114 5.59 -8.62 11.41
CA ARG A 114 6.29 -8.74 10.13
C ARG A 114 5.32 -8.71 8.95
N ARG A 115 5.84 -8.73 7.74
CA ARG A 115 5.01 -8.84 6.54
C ARG A 115 4.20 -10.14 6.56
N ALA A 116 2.90 -10.03 6.22
CA ALA A 116 1.97 -11.16 6.14
C ALA A 116 2.16 -11.93 4.82
N ASP A 117 3.29 -12.63 4.68
CA ASP A 117 3.66 -13.37 3.47
C ASP A 117 2.59 -14.39 3.09
N PHE A 118 1.89 -14.99 4.06
CA PHE A 118 0.83 -15.96 3.79
C PHE A 118 -0.34 -15.39 2.96
N ILE A 119 -0.61 -14.08 3.02
CA ILE A 119 -1.60 -13.42 2.15
C ILE A 119 -1.01 -13.23 0.74
N ALA A 120 0.24 -12.78 0.63
CA ALA A 120 0.91 -12.63 -0.66
C ALA A 120 1.00 -13.97 -1.39
N ASP A 121 1.38 -15.03 -0.68
CA ASP A 121 1.48 -16.40 -1.20
C ASP A 121 0.12 -16.93 -1.67
N TYR A 122 -0.92 -16.76 -0.87
CA TYR A 122 -2.28 -17.16 -1.25
C TYR A 122 -2.74 -16.46 -2.54
N TYR A 123 -2.47 -15.18 -2.68
CA TYR A 123 -2.78 -14.44 -3.90
C TYR A 123 -1.80 -14.72 -5.05
N GLY A 124 -0.67 -15.37 -4.77
CA GLY A 124 0.42 -15.59 -5.71
C GLY A 124 1.02 -14.26 -6.17
N ILE A 125 1.17 -13.31 -5.26
CA ILE A 125 1.85 -12.02 -5.48
C ILE A 125 3.34 -12.25 -5.21
N PRO A 126 4.23 -12.03 -6.19
CA PRO A 126 5.66 -12.08 -5.98
C PRO A 126 6.10 -11.11 -4.86
N HIS A 127 6.93 -11.58 -3.94
CA HIS A 127 7.35 -10.80 -2.78
C HIS A 127 8.18 -9.58 -3.16
N ASP A 128 8.88 -9.64 -4.26
CA ASP A 128 9.65 -8.54 -4.84
C ASP A 128 8.78 -7.42 -5.43
N MET A 129 7.49 -7.67 -5.71
CA MET A 129 6.55 -6.61 -6.07
C MET A 129 6.14 -5.73 -4.89
N ILE A 130 6.31 -6.21 -3.64
CA ILE A 130 5.98 -5.46 -2.43
C ILE A 130 7.14 -4.50 -2.13
N PRO A 131 6.90 -3.19 -2.01
CA PRO A 131 7.95 -2.25 -1.64
C PRO A 131 8.50 -2.52 -0.23
N GLU A 132 9.75 -2.16 0.01
CA GLU A 132 10.35 -2.24 1.34
C GLU A 132 9.61 -1.32 2.32
N ALA A 133 9.40 -1.82 3.55
CA ALA A 133 8.71 -1.07 4.57
C ALA A 133 9.68 -0.20 5.38
N VAL A 134 9.27 1.05 5.62
CA VAL A 134 9.92 1.98 6.54
C VAL A 134 8.95 2.36 7.65
N ASP A 135 9.44 3.02 8.69
CA ASP A 135 8.60 3.51 9.79
C ASP A 135 7.53 4.49 9.28
N SER A 136 6.33 4.42 9.87
CA SER A 136 5.21 5.32 9.52
C SER A 136 5.50 6.77 9.90
N ILE A 137 6.31 6.99 10.94
CA ILE A 137 6.80 8.29 11.39
C ILE A 137 8.34 8.22 11.42
N GLY A 138 8.98 9.10 10.67
CA GLY A 138 10.44 9.12 10.56
C GLY A 138 10.88 9.65 9.19
N THR A 139 12.16 9.54 8.86
CA THR A 139 12.68 9.94 7.55
C THR A 139 12.76 8.72 6.63
N GLY A 140 11.64 8.31 6.07
CA GLY A 140 11.59 7.21 5.10
C GLY A 140 12.10 7.58 3.71
N ALA A 141 12.07 8.86 3.36
CA ALA A 141 12.58 9.43 2.12
C ALA A 141 12.73 10.94 2.27
N VAL A 142 13.46 11.57 1.32
CA VAL A 142 13.58 13.03 1.21
C VAL A 142 13.22 13.47 -0.20
N THR A 143 12.80 14.71 -0.37
CA THR A 143 12.49 15.29 -1.68
C THR A 143 13.73 15.40 -2.55
N ASP A 144 13.56 15.23 -3.85
CA ASP A 144 14.61 15.33 -4.85
C ASP A 144 14.65 16.70 -5.55
N LYS A 145 15.67 16.90 -6.39
CA LYS A 145 15.83 18.13 -7.22
C LYS A 145 14.67 18.40 -8.16
N MET A 146 14.01 17.35 -8.66
CA MET A 146 12.87 17.54 -9.56
C MET A 146 11.70 18.14 -8.79
N THR A 147 11.47 17.68 -7.57
CA THR A 147 10.46 18.22 -6.65
C THR A 147 10.73 19.68 -6.31
N GLU A 148 11.98 20.04 -6.03
CA GLU A 148 12.35 21.43 -5.81
C GLU A 148 12.06 22.29 -7.05
N SER A 149 12.47 21.83 -8.21
CA SER A 149 12.29 22.57 -9.48
C SER A 149 10.81 22.75 -9.85
N LEU A 150 9.97 21.73 -9.62
CA LEU A 150 8.56 21.76 -10.04
C LEU A 150 7.62 22.36 -9.01
N LEU A 151 7.90 22.17 -7.73
CA LEU A 151 6.98 22.50 -6.63
C LEU A 151 7.54 23.54 -5.66
N GLY A 152 8.81 23.93 -5.78
CA GLY A 152 9.49 24.84 -4.86
C GLY A 152 9.72 24.26 -3.46
N ILE A 153 9.60 22.95 -3.27
CA ILE A 153 9.93 22.26 -2.01
C ILE A 153 11.42 21.94 -2.05
N PRO A 154 12.25 22.48 -1.14
CA PRO A 154 13.70 22.29 -1.20
C PRO A 154 14.10 20.81 -1.24
N GLU A 155 15.13 20.49 -2.05
CA GLU A 155 15.78 19.16 -2.04
C GLU A 155 16.21 18.79 -0.61
N GLY A 156 16.06 17.52 -0.24
CA GLY A 156 16.41 17.04 1.10
C GLY A 156 15.33 17.27 2.16
N THR A 157 14.18 17.85 1.82
CA THR A 157 13.06 18.01 2.78
C THR A 157 12.53 16.63 3.17
N PRO A 158 12.49 16.27 4.48
CA PRO A 158 12.02 14.97 4.92
C PRO A 158 10.55 14.72 4.59
N ILE A 159 10.24 13.51 4.09
CA ILE A 159 8.88 12.96 4.01
C ILE A 159 8.70 12.11 5.26
N SER A 160 8.21 12.74 6.34
CA SER A 160 8.29 12.23 7.71
C SER A 160 7.07 11.45 8.18
N TYR A 161 5.98 11.49 7.42
CA TYR A 161 4.72 10.88 7.83
C TYR A 161 3.88 10.49 6.61
N ARG A 162 3.36 9.26 6.65
CA ARG A 162 2.35 8.78 5.69
C ARG A 162 1.36 7.88 6.39
N ALA A 163 0.09 8.20 6.29
CA ALA A 163 -1.00 7.34 6.76
C ALA A 163 -2.28 7.61 5.98
N GLY A 164 -3.16 6.62 5.96
CA GLY A 164 -4.51 6.76 5.43
C GLY A 164 -5.31 7.82 6.19
N ASP A 165 -6.38 8.29 5.58
CA ASP A 165 -7.25 9.33 6.13
C ASP A 165 -7.89 8.92 7.46
N GLN A 166 -8.24 7.66 7.68
CA GLN A 166 -8.88 7.23 8.92
C GLN A 166 -7.94 7.27 10.14
N PRO A 167 -6.71 6.68 10.11
CA PRO A 167 -5.73 6.85 11.19
C PRO A 167 -5.40 8.34 11.43
N ASN A 168 -5.32 9.13 10.37
CA ASN A 168 -5.02 10.54 10.47
C ASN A 168 -6.14 11.33 11.15
N ASN A 169 -7.40 11.00 10.87
CA ASN A 169 -8.56 11.57 11.57
C ASN A 169 -8.56 11.19 13.05
N ALA A 170 -8.32 9.93 13.40
CA ALA A 170 -8.22 9.47 14.78
C ALA A 170 -7.13 10.24 15.54
N PHE A 171 -5.95 10.37 14.94
CA PHE A 171 -4.83 11.14 15.50
C PHE A 171 -5.21 12.62 15.71
N SER A 172 -5.88 13.26 14.74
CA SER A 172 -6.31 14.66 14.83
C SER A 172 -7.34 14.91 15.95
N LEU A 173 -8.11 13.89 16.30
CA LEU A 173 -9.07 13.90 17.40
C LEU A 173 -8.47 13.47 18.75
N ASN A 174 -7.14 13.27 18.79
CA ASN A 174 -6.42 12.82 19.98
C ASN A 174 -6.91 11.46 20.52
N VAL A 175 -7.35 10.58 19.63
CA VAL A 175 -7.66 9.18 19.99
C VAL A 175 -6.36 8.41 19.99
N LEU A 176 -5.73 8.31 21.17
CA LEU A 176 -4.38 7.73 21.34
C LEU A 176 -4.39 6.40 22.10
N ASP A 177 -5.56 6.01 22.66
CA ASP A 177 -5.79 4.80 23.45
C ASP A 177 -6.93 3.96 22.89
#